data_877a4cb851c5624d64130db67db82f66
#
_entry.id   877a4cb851c5624d64130db67db82f66
#
_cell.length_a   1.000
_cell.length_b   1.000
_cell.length_c   1.000
_cell.angle_alpha   90.00
_cell.angle_beta   90.00
_cell.angle_gamma   90.00
#
_symmetry.space_group_name_H-M   'P 1'
#
loop_
_entity.id
_entity.type
_entity.pdbx_description
1 polymer ?
#
loop_
_entity_poly.entity_id
_entity_poly.type
_entity_poly.pdbx_seq_one_letter_code
_entity_poly.pdbx_strand_id
1 'polypeptide(L)'
;VYLLKHSNYRLDRITEEQVSGDLLNSIDSMSCNPIPVIYQSGYLTIKGYDKEFGIYRLGFPNKEVENGFIKYLLPFYTPVTEQESSFIITSFVMDIRQGNVDSFMQRLQSMFADTDYKIVGKMELYFQNAMYLVFKMMGFYTDVERTTSNGRIDVVLQAKDYIYVMELKLDGSADEALRQIEEKGYALPFAKDSRKLYKIGVNFSSEIRGIVEWKIVEDNS
;
A
#
# COMPACT_ATOMS: atom_id res chain seq x y z
N VAL A 1 -14.08 -9.88 -0.32
CA VAL A 1 -13.27 -9.63 0.91
C VAL A 1 -12.88 -10.94 1.57
N TYR A 2 -13.83 -11.84 1.88
CA TYR A 2 -13.54 -13.11 2.54
C TYR A 2 -12.38 -13.86 1.86
N LEU A 3 -12.47 -14.09 0.55
CA LEU A 3 -11.42 -14.78 -0.21
C LEU A 3 -10.08 -14.03 -0.15
N LEU A 4 -10.06 -12.70 -0.26
CA LEU A 4 -8.83 -11.90 -0.17
C LEU A 4 -8.09 -12.09 1.17
N LYS A 5 -8.84 -12.16 2.27
CA LYS A 5 -8.27 -12.37 3.60
C LYS A 5 -7.80 -13.82 3.82
N HIS A 6 -8.59 -14.81 3.40
CA HIS A 6 -8.29 -16.22 3.65
C HIS A 6 -7.23 -16.81 2.72
N SER A 7 -7.10 -16.27 1.49
CA SER A 7 -6.04 -16.68 0.57
C SER A 7 -4.69 -16.03 0.86
N ASN A 8 -4.60 -15.15 1.85
CA ASN A 8 -3.42 -14.31 2.08
C ASN A 8 -3.00 -13.57 0.80
N TYR A 9 -3.96 -12.99 0.09
CA TYR A 9 -3.71 -12.32 -1.18
C TYR A 9 -3.04 -10.95 -0.96
N ARG A 10 -2.01 -10.66 -1.75
CA ARG A 10 -1.33 -9.37 -1.78
C ARG A 10 -2.08 -8.40 -2.69
N LEU A 11 -2.71 -7.39 -2.11
CA LEU A 11 -3.52 -6.41 -2.86
C LEU A 11 -2.70 -5.58 -3.86
N ASP A 12 -1.42 -5.35 -3.60
CA ASP A 12 -0.53 -4.62 -4.50
C ASP A 12 -0.29 -5.33 -5.83
N ARG A 13 -0.53 -6.64 -5.91
CA ARG A 13 -0.39 -7.44 -7.15
C ARG A 13 -1.62 -7.42 -8.05
N ILE A 14 -2.75 -6.90 -7.58
CA ILE A 14 -4.04 -7.03 -8.28
C ILE A 14 -4.02 -6.46 -9.71
N THR A 15 -3.17 -5.47 -9.99
CA THR A 15 -3.01 -4.86 -11.32
C THR A 15 -1.88 -5.47 -12.14
N GLU A 16 -1.15 -6.45 -11.59
CA GLU A 16 -0.05 -7.16 -12.24
C GLU A 16 -0.40 -8.61 -12.56
N GLU A 17 -1.64 -9.00 -12.27
CA GLU A 17 -2.09 -10.39 -12.44
C GLU A 17 -2.09 -10.83 -13.89
N GLN A 18 -1.45 -11.99 -14.09
CA GLN A 18 -1.38 -12.69 -15.34
C GLN A 18 -2.04 -14.06 -15.17
N VAL A 19 -3.05 -14.34 -15.94
CA VAL A 19 -3.91 -15.51 -15.75
C VAL A 19 -4.21 -16.24 -17.06
N SER A 20 -4.39 -17.56 -16.98
CA SER A 20 -4.91 -18.34 -18.12
C SER A 20 -6.42 -18.16 -18.27
N GLY A 21 -6.94 -18.46 -19.46
CA GLY A 21 -8.38 -18.43 -19.73
C GLY A 21 -9.17 -19.39 -18.84
N ASP A 22 -8.60 -20.57 -18.56
CA ASP A 22 -9.22 -21.58 -17.69
C ASP A 22 -9.41 -21.04 -16.26
N LEU A 23 -8.43 -20.31 -15.75
CA LEU A 23 -8.53 -19.70 -14.44
C LEU A 23 -9.63 -18.63 -14.39
N LEU A 24 -9.77 -17.79 -15.43
CA LEU A 24 -10.81 -16.76 -15.48
C LEU A 24 -12.23 -17.33 -15.48
N ASN A 25 -12.40 -18.51 -16.05
CA ASN A 25 -13.70 -19.20 -16.12
C ASN A 25 -13.97 -20.07 -14.88
N SER A 26 -12.97 -20.30 -14.03
CA SER A 26 -13.14 -21.11 -12.82
C SER A 26 -13.78 -20.28 -11.71
N ILE A 27 -15.05 -20.60 -11.38
CA ILE A 27 -15.69 -20.13 -10.14
C ILE A 27 -15.63 -21.25 -9.09
N ASP A 28 -14.62 -22.07 -9.13
CA ASP A 28 -14.59 -23.23 -8.25
C ASP A 28 -14.38 -22.73 -6.80
N SER A 29 -15.38 -23.00 -5.97
CA SER A 29 -15.41 -22.61 -4.54
C SER A 29 -14.27 -23.26 -3.74
N MET A 30 -13.55 -24.20 -4.32
CA MET A 30 -12.34 -24.82 -3.75
C MET A 30 -11.05 -24.06 -4.09
N SER A 31 -11.04 -23.17 -5.09
CA SER A 31 -9.88 -22.36 -5.36
C SER A 31 -9.84 -21.17 -4.40
N CYS A 32 -8.80 -21.09 -3.57
CA CYS A 32 -8.58 -19.93 -2.70
C CYS A 32 -8.16 -18.67 -3.49
N ASN A 33 -8.20 -18.68 -4.82
CA ASN A 33 -7.80 -17.54 -5.65
C ASN A 33 -8.96 -16.55 -5.80
N PRO A 34 -8.83 -15.30 -5.34
CA PRO A 34 -9.88 -14.30 -5.42
C PRO A 34 -10.06 -13.70 -6.82
N ILE A 35 -9.07 -13.84 -7.72
CA ILE A 35 -9.02 -13.15 -9.01
C ILE A 35 -10.20 -13.49 -9.93
N PRO A 36 -10.61 -14.74 -10.13
CA PRO A 36 -11.77 -15.06 -10.97
C PRO A 36 -13.05 -14.34 -10.50
N VAL A 37 -13.28 -14.31 -9.19
CA VAL A 37 -14.47 -13.64 -8.60
C VAL A 37 -14.40 -12.13 -8.83
N ILE A 38 -13.23 -11.50 -8.62
CA ILE A 38 -13.05 -10.05 -8.80
C ILE A 38 -13.22 -9.67 -10.28
N TYR A 39 -12.70 -10.50 -11.20
CA TYR A 39 -12.86 -10.31 -12.63
C TYR A 39 -14.32 -10.45 -13.06
N GLN A 40 -15.00 -11.52 -12.67
CA GLN A 40 -16.40 -11.78 -13.05
C GLN A 40 -17.37 -10.78 -12.40
N SER A 41 -17.00 -10.18 -11.25
CA SER A 41 -17.74 -9.09 -10.63
C SER A 41 -17.53 -7.74 -11.34
N GLY A 42 -16.72 -7.68 -12.40
CA GLY A 42 -16.49 -6.47 -13.19
C GLY A 42 -15.48 -5.47 -12.59
N TYR A 43 -14.83 -5.81 -11.47
CA TYR A 43 -13.78 -4.96 -10.91
C TYR A 43 -12.48 -5.02 -11.70
N LEU A 44 -12.19 -6.16 -12.33
CA LEU A 44 -11.05 -6.30 -13.24
C LEU A 44 -11.51 -6.50 -14.68
N THR A 45 -10.68 -6.10 -15.63
CA THR A 45 -10.87 -6.32 -17.05
C THR A 45 -9.57 -6.77 -17.70
N ILE A 46 -9.66 -7.33 -18.92
CA ILE A 46 -8.49 -7.71 -19.70
C ILE A 46 -7.83 -6.44 -20.26
N LYS A 47 -6.57 -6.21 -19.94
CA LYS A 47 -5.73 -5.12 -20.44
C LYS A 47 -4.80 -5.56 -21.55
N GLY A 48 -4.56 -6.86 -21.69
CA GLY A 48 -3.73 -7.41 -22.74
C GLY A 48 -3.82 -8.93 -22.80
N TYR A 49 -3.42 -9.47 -23.93
CA TYR A 49 -3.38 -10.90 -24.18
C TYR A 49 -2.07 -11.29 -24.85
N ASP A 50 -1.36 -12.21 -24.26
CA ASP A 50 -0.18 -12.83 -24.82
C ASP A 50 -0.62 -14.09 -25.60
N LYS A 51 -0.48 -14.03 -26.95
CA LYS A 51 -0.91 -15.11 -27.84
C LYS A 51 0.01 -16.33 -27.79
N GLU A 52 1.28 -16.13 -27.48
CA GLU A 52 2.28 -17.19 -27.42
C GLU A 52 2.03 -18.11 -26.23
N PHE A 53 1.72 -17.52 -25.07
CA PHE A 53 1.52 -18.25 -23.81
C PHE A 53 0.04 -18.42 -23.43
N GLY A 54 -0.90 -17.81 -24.16
CA GLY A 54 -2.33 -17.86 -23.84
C GLY A 54 -2.69 -17.15 -22.53
N ILE A 55 -1.93 -16.10 -22.17
CA ILE A 55 -2.02 -15.41 -20.88
C ILE A 55 -2.70 -14.07 -21.04
N TYR A 56 -3.67 -13.79 -20.16
CA TYR A 56 -4.35 -12.51 -20.04
C TYR A 56 -3.72 -11.66 -18.95
N ARG A 57 -3.45 -10.40 -19.22
CA ARG A 57 -3.10 -9.39 -18.22
C ARG A 57 -4.36 -8.67 -17.78
N LEU A 58 -4.57 -8.61 -16.46
CA LEU A 58 -5.73 -7.97 -15.87
C LEU A 58 -5.37 -6.59 -15.28
N GLY A 59 -6.40 -5.76 -15.10
CA GLY A 59 -6.29 -4.47 -14.43
C GLY A 59 -7.66 -3.84 -14.25
N PHE A 60 -7.76 -2.76 -13.49
CA PHE A 60 -9.02 -2.04 -13.32
C PHE A 60 -9.48 -1.42 -14.65
N PRO A 61 -10.78 -1.41 -14.96
CA PRO A 61 -11.31 -0.79 -16.19
C PRO A 61 -10.90 0.67 -16.33
N ASN A 62 -11.06 1.43 -15.26
CA ASN A 62 -10.75 2.86 -15.15
C ASN A 62 -10.45 3.23 -13.68
N LYS A 63 -10.05 4.50 -13.45
CA LYS A 63 -9.73 5.02 -12.12
C LYS A 63 -10.93 5.06 -11.17
N GLU A 64 -12.14 5.22 -11.67
CA GLU A 64 -13.35 5.28 -10.84
C GLU A 64 -13.64 3.91 -10.20
N VAL A 65 -13.51 2.83 -11.01
CA VAL A 65 -13.67 1.46 -10.51
C VAL A 65 -12.53 1.11 -9.54
N GLU A 66 -11.29 1.50 -9.84
CA GLU A 66 -10.15 1.33 -8.92
C GLU A 66 -10.43 2.06 -7.60
N ASN A 67 -10.82 3.33 -7.64
CA ASN A 67 -11.15 4.12 -6.46
C ASN A 67 -12.26 3.49 -5.62
N GLY A 68 -13.35 3.09 -6.26
CA GLY A 68 -14.48 2.44 -5.59
C GLY A 68 -14.06 1.14 -4.91
N PHE A 69 -13.24 0.32 -5.58
CA PHE A 69 -12.74 -0.93 -5.05
C PHE A 69 -11.81 -0.72 -3.84
N ILE A 70 -10.84 0.20 -3.95
CA ILE A 70 -9.91 0.53 -2.86
C ILE A 70 -10.66 1.10 -1.66
N LYS A 71 -11.57 2.04 -1.89
CA LYS A 71 -12.40 2.65 -0.84
C LYS A 71 -13.26 1.60 -0.13
N TYR A 72 -13.86 0.69 -0.89
CA TYR A 72 -14.65 -0.41 -0.35
C TYR A 72 -13.80 -1.37 0.53
N LEU A 73 -12.55 -1.63 0.15
CA LEU A 73 -11.68 -2.54 0.90
C LEU A 73 -11.10 -1.92 2.18
N LEU A 74 -10.91 -0.61 2.23
CA LEU A 74 -10.23 0.08 3.33
C LEU A 74 -10.76 -0.29 4.73
N PRO A 75 -12.10 -0.29 5.01
CA PRO A 75 -12.64 -0.65 6.31
C PRO A 75 -12.40 -2.10 6.73
N PHE A 76 -12.04 -2.97 5.81
CA PHE A 76 -11.76 -4.38 6.12
C PHE A 76 -10.30 -4.63 6.51
N TYR A 77 -9.41 -3.68 6.25
CA TYR A 77 -7.97 -3.76 6.52
C TYR A 77 -7.48 -2.65 7.46
N THR A 78 -8.34 -1.73 7.82
CA THR A 78 -8.06 -0.64 8.76
C THR A 78 -9.28 -0.42 9.65
N PRO A 79 -9.14 0.20 10.84
CA PRO A 79 -10.28 0.57 11.68
C PRO A 79 -11.10 1.75 11.13
N VAL A 80 -10.73 2.28 9.98
CA VAL A 80 -11.39 3.43 9.35
C VAL A 80 -12.70 3.00 8.71
N THR A 81 -13.79 3.63 9.11
CA THR A 81 -15.10 3.40 8.48
C THR A 81 -15.17 4.03 7.08
N GLU A 82 -16.10 3.54 6.25
CA GLU A 82 -16.29 4.12 4.91
C GLU A 82 -16.62 5.62 4.96
N GLN A 83 -17.40 6.05 5.95
CA GLN A 83 -17.80 7.43 6.14
C GLN A 83 -16.63 8.34 6.55
N GLU A 84 -15.73 7.84 7.39
CA GLU A 84 -14.55 8.56 7.89
C GLU A 84 -13.38 8.55 6.92
N SER A 85 -13.37 7.60 5.99
CA SER A 85 -12.23 7.35 5.09
C SER A 85 -11.77 8.59 4.34
N SER A 86 -12.71 9.37 3.79
CA SER A 86 -12.38 10.58 3.04
C SER A 86 -11.74 11.66 3.92
N PHE A 87 -12.21 11.83 5.15
CA PHE A 87 -11.66 12.80 6.10
C PHE A 87 -10.25 12.41 6.56
N ILE A 88 -10.06 11.15 6.93
CA ILE A 88 -8.77 10.63 7.40
C ILE A 88 -7.73 10.71 6.27
N ILE A 89 -8.06 10.28 5.05
CA ILE A 89 -7.15 10.36 3.91
C ILE A 89 -6.83 11.82 3.57
N THR A 90 -7.81 12.72 3.60
CA THR A 90 -7.56 14.15 3.40
C THR A 90 -6.60 14.71 4.45
N SER A 91 -6.72 14.32 5.71
CA SER A 91 -5.82 14.73 6.77
C SER A 91 -4.37 14.26 6.52
N PHE A 92 -4.18 13.00 6.10
CA PHE A 92 -2.87 12.50 5.69
C PHE A 92 -2.27 13.31 4.52
N VAL A 93 -3.07 13.58 3.50
CA VAL A 93 -2.63 14.38 2.35
C VAL A 93 -2.25 15.80 2.75
N MET A 94 -3.01 16.43 3.65
CA MET A 94 -2.71 17.78 4.14
C MET A 94 -1.41 17.80 4.95
N ASP A 95 -1.19 16.83 5.84
CA ASP A 95 0.06 16.73 6.60
C ASP A 95 1.27 16.62 5.67
N ILE A 96 1.19 15.75 4.63
CA ILE A 96 2.26 15.58 3.64
C ILE A 96 2.48 16.85 2.81
N ARG A 97 1.42 17.54 2.39
CA ARG A 97 1.54 18.79 1.61
C ARG A 97 2.12 19.97 2.40
N GLN A 98 1.95 19.95 3.72
CA GLN A 98 2.43 20.99 4.61
C GLN A 98 3.80 20.70 5.25
N GLY A 99 4.38 19.54 5.00
CA GLY A 99 5.63 19.13 5.62
C GLY A 99 5.49 18.65 7.06
N ASN A 100 4.27 18.38 7.53
CA ASN A 100 3.97 17.97 8.91
C ASN A 100 4.18 16.46 9.10
N VAL A 101 5.42 16.00 8.94
CA VAL A 101 5.77 14.56 8.93
C VAL A 101 5.41 13.89 10.24
N ASP A 102 5.67 14.53 11.37
CA ASP A 102 5.35 13.98 12.69
C ASP A 102 3.85 13.80 12.88
N SER A 103 3.02 14.77 12.46
CA SER A 103 1.56 14.66 12.50
C SER A 103 1.08 13.51 11.63
N PHE A 104 1.64 13.36 10.43
CA PHE A 104 1.34 12.24 9.54
C PHE A 104 1.66 10.90 10.20
N MET A 105 2.84 10.76 10.79
CA MET A 105 3.27 9.51 11.44
C MET A 105 2.44 9.19 12.70
N GLN A 106 2.10 10.19 13.50
CA GLN A 106 1.23 10.01 14.68
C GLN A 106 -0.18 9.58 14.28
N ARG A 107 -0.76 10.15 13.21
CA ARG A 107 -2.06 9.72 12.69
C ARG A 107 -2.01 8.29 12.15
N LEU A 108 -0.93 7.96 11.45
CA LEU A 108 -0.72 6.63 10.91
C LEU A 108 -0.58 5.60 12.05
N GLN A 109 0.20 5.92 13.09
CA GLN A 109 0.32 5.10 14.29
C GLN A 109 -1.04 4.92 14.99
N SER A 110 -1.79 6.00 15.19
CA SER A 110 -3.11 5.95 15.83
C SER A 110 -4.08 5.08 15.04
N MET A 111 -4.06 5.17 13.70
CA MET A 111 -4.90 4.34 12.85
C MET A 111 -4.60 2.85 13.05
N PHE A 112 -3.34 2.46 13.22
CA PHE A 112 -2.99 1.05 13.45
C PHE A 112 -3.21 0.60 14.89
N ALA A 113 -3.23 1.51 15.87
CA ALA A 113 -3.44 1.17 17.28
C ALA A 113 -4.85 0.59 17.56
N ASP A 114 -5.85 0.97 16.77
CA ASP A 114 -7.23 0.48 16.89
C ASP A 114 -7.50 -0.78 16.06
N THR A 115 -6.45 -1.43 15.57
CA THR A 115 -6.60 -2.62 14.71
C THR A 115 -7.18 -3.80 15.49
N ASP A 116 -8.30 -4.39 15.01
CA ASP A 116 -8.98 -5.53 15.63
C ASP A 116 -8.03 -6.73 15.80
N TYR A 117 -8.07 -7.34 17.00
CA TYR A 117 -7.30 -8.54 17.34
C TYR A 117 -7.69 -9.78 16.52
N LYS A 118 -8.80 -9.75 15.79
CA LYS A 118 -9.28 -10.85 14.94
C LYS A 118 -8.65 -10.90 13.54
N ILE A 119 -7.40 -10.46 13.41
CA ILE A 119 -6.70 -10.53 12.14
C ILE A 119 -6.51 -11.99 11.74
N VAL A 120 -7.08 -12.35 10.58
CA VAL A 120 -6.92 -13.67 9.96
C VAL A 120 -5.72 -13.60 9.02
N GLY A 121 -4.75 -14.52 9.18
CA GLY A 121 -3.61 -14.64 8.29
C GLY A 121 -2.29 -14.10 8.85
N LYS A 122 -1.33 -13.90 7.96
CA LYS A 122 0.00 -13.39 8.32
C LYS A 122 -0.04 -11.91 8.64
N MET A 123 0.43 -11.52 9.80
CA MET A 123 0.44 -10.12 10.28
C MET A 123 1.18 -9.18 9.33
N GLU A 124 2.31 -9.61 8.80
CA GLU A 124 3.07 -8.84 7.81
C GLU A 124 2.22 -8.48 6.59
N LEU A 125 1.51 -9.47 6.04
CA LEU A 125 0.63 -9.26 4.88
C LEU A 125 -0.53 -8.32 5.20
N TYR A 126 -1.06 -8.38 6.42
CA TYR A 126 -2.11 -7.46 6.86
C TYR A 126 -1.62 -6.01 6.82
N PHE A 127 -0.45 -5.71 7.42
CA PHE A 127 0.12 -4.37 7.37
C PHE A 127 0.45 -3.93 5.95
N GLN A 128 1.01 -4.82 5.12
CA GLN A 128 1.28 -4.54 3.71
C GLN A 128 0.01 -4.14 2.96
N ASN A 129 -1.08 -4.89 3.13
CA ASN A 129 -2.35 -4.60 2.48
C ASN A 129 -2.99 -3.30 3.01
N ALA A 130 -2.97 -3.07 4.32
CA ALA A 130 -3.49 -1.85 4.93
C ALA A 130 -2.73 -0.61 4.42
N MET A 131 -1.39 -0.64 4.44
CA MET A 131 -0.56 0.43 3.91
C MET A 131 -0.77 0.64 2.40
N TYR A 132 -0.93 -0.45 1.64
CA TYR A 132 -1.28 -0.35 0.22
C TYR A 132 -2.57 0.45 0.02
N LEU A 133 -3.62 0.13 0.75
CA LEU A 133 -4.92 0.80 0.62
C LEU A 133 -4.83 2.29 0.99
N VAL A 134 -4.16 2.60 2.11
CA VAL A 134 -3.98 3.99 2.55
C VAL A 134 -3.22 4.81 1.50
N PHE A 135 -2.06 4.31 1.03
CA PHE A 135 -1.26 5.04 0.05
C PHE A 135 -1.93 5.10 -1.33
N LYS A 136 -2.67 4.09 -1.73
CA LYS A 136 -3.50 4.17 -2.95
C LYS A 136 -4.58 5.25 -2.83
N MET A 137 -5.26 5.34 -1.70
CA MET A 137 -6.24 6.40 -1.45
C MET A 137 -5.60 7.79 -1.45
N MET A 138 -4.41 7.94 -0.84
CA MET A 138 -3.63 9.19 -0.90
C MET A 138 -3.20 9.51 -2.34
N GLY A 139 -2.87 8.52 -3.15
CA GLY A 139 -2.44 8.65 -4.54
C GLY A 139 -3.48 9.29 -5.48
N PHE A 140 -4.73 9.44 -5.06
CA PHE A 140 -5.73 10.23 -5.79
C PHE A 140 -5.57 11.74 -5.60
N TYR A 141 -4.78 12.16 -4.60
CA TYR A 141 -4.62 13.56 -4.21
C TYR A 141 -3.16 14.04 -4.24
N THR A 142 -2.21 13.13 -4.26
CA THR A 142 -0.76 13.40 -4.29
C THR A 142 -0.04 12.27 -5.03
N ASP A 143 1.16 12.53 -5.54
CA ASP A 143 1.92 11.49 -6.21
C ASP A 143 2.47 10.49 -5.19
N VAL A 144 2.14 9.22 -5.40
CA VAL A 144 2.59 8.11 -4.57
C VAL A 144 3.22 7.06 -5.47
N GLU A 145 4.52 6.89 -5.35
CA GLU A 145 5.26 5.81 -5.98
C GLU A 145 5.53 4.71 -4.96
N ARG A 146 5.37 3.47 -5.38
CA ARG A 146 5.68 2.29 -4.57
C ARG A 146 6.58 1.38 -5.37
N THR A 147 7.73 1.11 -4.81
CA THR A 147 8.62 0.05 -5.30
C THR A 147 8.51 -1.13 -4.36
N THR A 148 8.21 -2.31 -4.89
CA THR A 148 8.23 -3.56 -4.14
C THR A 148 9.41 -4.38 -4.61
N SER A 149 10.49 -4.39 -3.82
CA SER A 149 11.59 -5.32 -4.05
C SER A 149 11.62 -6.36 -2.94
N ASN A 150 11.48 -7.65 -3.29
CA ASN A 150 11.62 -8.78 -2.37
C ASN A 150 10.69 -8.75 -1.13
N GLY A 151 9.44 -8.33 -1.29
CA GLY A 151 8.44 -8.35 -0.21
C GLY A 151 8.50 -7.16 0.76
N ARG A 152 9.32 -6.15 0.51
CA ARG A 152 9.40 -4.91 1.29
C ARG A 152 8.59 -3.80 0.62
N ILE A 153 8.02 -2.93 1.43
CA ILE A 153 7.23 -1.80 0.94
C ILE A 153 8.08 -0.55 1.06
N ASP A 154 8.65 -0.13 -0.07
CA ASP A 154 9.26 1.18 -0.18
C ASP A 154 8.21 2.14 -0.73
N VAL A 155 8.04 3.28 -0.11
CA VAL A 155 7.05 4.28 -0.50
C VAL A 155 7.74 5.61 -0.72
N VAL A 156 7.47 6.22 -1.88
CA VAL A 156 7.83 7.61 -2.15
C VAL A 156 6.55 8.42 -2.26
N LEU A 157 6.42 9.44 -1.42
CA LEU A 157 5.34 10.41 -1.50
C LEU A 157 5.91 11.71 -2.04
N GLN A 158 5.27 12.29 -3.06
CA GLN A 158 5.70 13.54 -3.66
C GLN A 158 4.58 14.58 -3.54
N ALA A 159 4.91 15.67 -2.86
CA ALA A 159 4.07 16.86 -2.78
C ALA A 159 4.73 18.03 -3.53
N LYS A 160 4.06 19.18 -3.57
CA LYS A 160 4.57 20.35 -4.30
C LYS A 160 5.95 20.79 -3.81
N ASP A 161 6.14 20.83 -2.49
CA ASP A 161 7.34 21.41 -1.86
C ASP A 161 8.16 20.35 -1.08
N TYR A 162 7.70 19.08 -1.07
CA TYR A 162 8.25 18.01 -0.24
C TYR A 162 8.32 16.67 -0.96
N ILE A 163 9.36 15.89 -0.65
CA ILE A 163 9.50 14.49 -1.04
C ILE A 163 9.76 13.67 0.22
N TYR A 164 9.11 12.51 0.33
CA TYR A 164 9.26 11.59 1.45
C TYR A 164 9.63 10.22 0.93
N VAL A 165 10.77 9.70 1.35
CA VAL A 165 11.22 8.34 1.07
C VAL A 165 11.07 7.53 2.34
N MET A 166 10.17 6.53 2.33
CA MET A 166 9.85 5.73 3.50
C MET A 166 10.24 4.27 3.28
N GLU A 167 10.89 3.69 4.27
CA GLU A 167 11.15 2.25 4.36
C GLU A 167 10.47 1.70 5.61
N LEU A 168 9.84 0.52 5.47
CA LEU A 168 9.05 -0.13 6.50
C LEU A 168 9.72 -1.44 6.93
N LYS A 169 9.87 -1.64 8.23
CA LYS A 169 10.33 -2.89 8.84
C LYS A 169 9.23 -3.52 9.67
N LEU A 170 9.22 -4.84 9.73
CA LEU A 170 8.43 -5.61 10.68
C LEU A 170 9.40 -6.29 11.66
N ASP A 171 9.20 -6.05 12.97
CA ASP A 171 10.02 -6.58 14.06
C ASP A 171 11.53 -6.28 13.90
N GLY A 172 11.84 -5.12 13.33
CA GLY A 172 13.19 -4.59 13.17
C GLY A 172 13.40 -3.30 13.94
N SER A 173 13.99 -2.27 13.28
CA SER A 173 14.13 -0.93 13.84
C SER A 173 13.99 0.17 12.79
N ALA A 174 13.68 1.39 13.23
CA ALA A 174 13.66 2.56 12.37
C ALA A 174 15.07 2.89 11.82
N ASP A 175 16.12 2.61 12.59
CA ASP A 175 17.52 2.78 12.15
C ASP A 175 17.89 1.81 11.01
N GLU A 176 17.46 0.55 11.10
CA GLU A 176 17.64 -0.41 10.01
C GLU A 176 16.91 0.01 8.73
N ALA A 177 15.71 0.58 8.88
CA ALA A 177 14.96 1.12 7.76
C ALA A 177 15.69 2.30 7.10
N LEU A 178 16.16 3.28 7.90
CA LEU A 178 16.93 4.40 7.39
C LEU A 178 18.23 3.96 6.71
N ARG A 179 18.97 3.03 7.32
CA ARG A 179 20.18 2.48 6.72
C ARG A 179 19.90 1.83 5.37
N GLN A 180 18.79 1.13 5.22
CA GLN A 180 18.41 0.53 3.94
C GLN A 180 18.10 1.58 2.87
N ILE A 181 17.44 2.71 3.23
CA ILE A 181 17.23 3.82 2.30
C ILE A 181 18.57 4.31 1.74
N GLU A 182 19.60 4.43 2.58
CA GLU A 182 20.95 4.86 2.16
C GLU A 182 21.64 3.78 1.31
N GLU A 183 21.71 2.54 1.78
CA GLU A 183 22.41 1.44 1.10
C GLU A 183 21.84 1.13 -0.30
N LYS A 184 20.51 1.29 -0.45
CA LYS A 184 19.81 1.07 -1.73
C LYS A 184 19.76 2.32 -2.60
N GLY A 185 20.13 3.47 -2.06
CA GLY A 185 20.12 4.73 -2.78
C GLY A 185 18.72 5.20 -3.19
N TYR A 186 17.69 4.90 -2.42
CA TYR A 186 16.31 5.26 -2.76
C TYR A 186 16.07 6.76 -2.89
N ALA A 187 16.86 7.58 -2.21
CA ALA A 187 16.83 9.03 -2.28
C ALA A 187 17.62 9.61 -3.46
N LEU A 188 18.52 8.85 -4.09
CA LEU A 188 19.39 9.34 -5.17
C LEU A 188 18.64 9.97 -6.37
N PRO A 189 17.49 9.46 -6.83
CA PRO A 189 16.75 10.10 -7.91
C PRO A 189 16.35 11.54 -7.61
N PHE A 190 16.24 11.89 -6.33
CA PHE A 190 15.80 13.20 -5.86
C PHE A 190 16.93 14.12 -5.37
N ALA A 191 18.20 13.68 -5.45
CA ALA A 191 19.35 14.44 -4.93
C ALA A 191 19.56 15.82 -5.58
N LYS A 192 18.97 16.08 -6.75
CA LYS A 192 18.99 17.40 -7.43
C LYS A 192 17.64 18.11 -7.42
N ASP A 193 16.67 17.56 -6.71
CA ASP A 193 15.36 18.18 -6.61
C ASP A 193 15.42 19.36 -5.61
N SER A 194 14.74 20.45 -5.94
CA SER A 194 14.72 21.65 -5.09
C SER A 194 13.76 21.56 -3.90
N ARG A 195 12.94 20.50 -3.86
CA ARG A 195 12.01 20.24 -2.77
C ARG A 195 12.73 19.70 -1.54
N LYS A 196 12.16 19.92 -0.37
CA LYS A 196 12.69 19.30 0.85
C LYS A 196 12.50 17.80 0.81
N LEU A 197 13.57 17.05 1.05
CA LEU A 197 13.59 15.59 1.06
C LEU A 197 13.64 15.07 2.50
N TYR A 198 12.68 14.24 2.86
CA TYR A 198 12.66 13.53 4.12
C TYR A 198 12.84 12.02 3.90
N LYS A 199 13.74 11.42 4.68
CA LYS A 199 13.92 9.97 4.79
C LYS A 199 13.25 9.50 6.07
N ILE A 200 12.39 8.50 5.99
CA ILE A 200 11.58 8.04 7.11
C ILE A 200 11.76 6.53 7.26
N GLY A 201 12.38 6.12 8.35
CA GLY A 201 12.40 4.73 8.77
C GLY A 201 11.25 4.43 9.71
N VAL A 202 10.50 3.38 9.45
CA VAL A 202 9.33 2.98 10.25
C VAL A 202 9.46 1.52 10.67
N ASN A 203 9.20 1.24 11.95
CA ASN A 203 9.14 -0.12 12.46
C ASN A 203 7.73 -0.48 12.94
N PHE A 204 7.18 -1.55 12.37
CA PHE A 204 5.98 -2.21 12.85
C PHE A 204 6.36 -3.36 13.79
N SER A 205 5.56 -3.57 14.83
CA SER A 205 5.67 -4.74 15.70
C SER A 205 4.52 -5.71 15.44
N SER A 206 4.86 -6.97 15.24
CA SER A 206 3.87 -8.05 15.15
C SER A 206 3.23 -8.34 16.50
N GLU A 207 3.92 -8.10 17.62
CA GLU A 207 3.42 -8.26 18.98
C GLU A 207 2.40 -7.16 19.33
N ILE A 208 2.76 -5.88 19.14
CA ILE A 208 1.92 -4.72 19.45
C ILE A 208 0.86 -4.49 18.35
N ARG A 209 1.09 -5.08 17.16
CA ARG A 209 0.21 -4.96 15.97
C ARG A 209 0.04 -3.53 15.48
N GLY A 210 1.12 -2.77 15.50
CA GLY A 210 1.11 -1.37 15.10
C GLY A 210 2.51 -0.81 14.88
N ILE A 211 2.57 0.48 14.60
CA ILE A 211 3.81 1.23 14.49
C ILE A 211 4.35 1.49 15.90
N VAL A 212 5.56 1.04 16.18
CA VAL A 212 6.22 1.20 17.50
C VAL A 212 7.32 2.23 17.49
N GLU A 213 7.90 2.49 16.34
CA GLU A 213 9.02 3.43 16.20
C GLU A 213 9.02 4.03 14.80
N TRP A 214 9.38 5.31 14.70
CA TRP A 214 9.80 5.94 13.45
C TRP A 214 10.92 6.95 13.69
N LYS A 215 11.73 7.16 12.68
CA LYS A 215 12.75 8.20 12.65
C LYS A 215 12.69 8.96 11.34
N ILE A 216 12.84 10.27 11.45
CA ILE A 216 12.80 11.20 10.32
C ILE A 216 14.16 11.86 10.20
N VAL A 217 14.72 11.85 9.02
CA VAL A 217 15.95 12.58 8.67
C VAL A 217 15.63 13.52 7.51
N GLU A 218 15.84 14.82 7.72
CA GLU A 218 15.81 15.81 6.64
C GLU A 218 17.13 15.75 5.88
N ASP A 219 17.05 15.54 4.56
CA ASP A 219 18.22 15.55 3.68
C ASP A 219 18.46 16.98 3.21
N ASN A 220 19.50 17.60 3.74
CA ASN A 220 19.91 18.98 3.43
C ASN A 220 20.97 19.01 2.32
N SER A 221 20.88 18.13 1.30
CA SER A 221 21.87 18.06 0.22
C SER A 221 21.80 19.25 -0.74
#